data_c6985be4b79c20ad02b4850007479993
#
_entry.id   c6985be4b79c20ad02b4850007479993
#
_cell.length_a   1.000
_cell.length_b   1.000
_cell.length_c   1.000
_cell.angle_alpha   90.00
_cell.angle_beta   90.00
_cell.angle_gamma   90.00
#
_symmetry.space_group_name_H-M   'P 1'
#
loop_
_entity.id
_entity.type
_entity.pdbx_description
1 polymer ?
#
loop_
_entity_poly.entity_id
_entity_poly.type
_entity_poly.pdbx_seq_one_letter_code
_entity_poly.pdbx_strand_id
1 'polypeptide(L)'
;DYTKKFESSDSDAMILLCEVDDPQRFGIAELDSDNSGMIKKIMEKPKDPPSNLAVIGIYFLTPKIFDIIDNLKPSWRGELEITDALDMLLHDGNNVSFDTVTGWWKDTGTPEDIIHANKLVLDSIGTENQFLIDDDSQIKDNVVIGKYTEISRDSFVTGPVIIGKNCKIGPSVRIGPYVSVGDNCIITKCDIEKSIVMSNCVIETKENISSSIIAHGSEIKDSESKKCTFLLGERSQIKI
;
A
#
# COMPACT_ATOMS: atom_id res chain seq x y z
N ASP A 1 -20.08 -8.15 -5.09
CA ASP A 1 -19.76 -8.70 -3.74
C ASP A 1 -19.25 -10.14 -3.91
N TYR A 2 -17.96 -10.30 -3.88
CA TYR A 2 -17.28 -11.58 -4.10
C TYR A 2 -17.62 -12.65 -3.06
N THR A 3 -17.88 -12.24 -1.79
CA THR A 3 -18.30 -13.16 -0.73
C THR A 3 -19.61 -13.87 -1.09
N LYS A 4 -20.61 -13.12 -1.51
CA LYS A 4 -21.89 -13.71 -1.94
C LYS A 4 -21.74 -14.60 -3.17
N LYS A 5 -20.86 -14.21 -4.09
CA LYS A 5 -20.57 -15.03 -5.27
C LYS A 5 -19.97 -16.36 -4.87
N PHE A 6 -19.00 -16.36 -3.95
CA PHE A 6 -18.39 -17.59 -3.42
C PHE A 6 -19.42 -18.44 -2.64
N GLU A 7 -20.18 -17.85 -1.72
CA GLU A 7 -21.19 -18.55 -0.92
C GLU A 7 -22.30 -19.20 -1.76
N SER A 8 -22.60 -18.65 -2.94
CA SER A 8 -23.60 -19.18 -3.86
C SER A 8 -23.03 -20.14 -4.91
N SER A 9 -21.72 -20.37 -4.91
CA SER A 9 -21.02 -21.28 -5.84
C SER A 9 -20.76 -22.63 -5.20
N ASP A 10 -20.50 -23.66 -6.03
CA ASP A 10 -20.00 -24.96 -5.60
C ASP A 10 -18.45 -25.02 -5.57
N SER A 11 -17.80 -23.84 -5.44
CA SER A 11 -16.34 -23.76 -5.43
C SER A 11 -15.77 -24.11 -4.07
N ASP A 12 -14.70 -24.86 -4.04
CA ASP A 12 -13.91 -25.16 -2.83
C ASP A 12 -12.94 -24.02 -2.49
N ALA A 13 -12.53 -23.27 -3.51
CA ALA A 13 -11.79 -22.04 -3.39
C ALA A 13 -12.20 -21.04 -4.49
N MET A 14 -12.14 -19.74 -4.18
CA MET A 14 -12.19 -18.69 -5.18
C MET A 14 -11.06 -17.71 -4.93
N ILE A 15 -10.31 -17.39 -5.98
CA ILE A 15 -9.20 -16.43 -5.94
C ILE A 15 -9.51 -15.22 -6.81
N LEU A 16 -8.92 -14.08 -6.47
CA LEU A 16 -9.02 -12.91 -7.32
C LEU A 16 -7.73 -12.73 -8.10
N LEU A 17 -7.88 -12.43 -9.39
CA LEU A 17 -6.80 -12.24 -10.34
C LEU A 17 -6.78 -10.78 -10.84
N CYS A 18 -5.58 -10.30 -11.17
CA CYS A 18 -5.36 -9.01 -11.84
C CYS A 18 -4.27 -9.16 -12.90
N GLU A 19 -4.40 -8.45 -14.01
CA GLU A 19 -3.31 -8.36 -14.99
C GLU A 19 -2.19 -7.48 -14.45
N VAL A 20 -0.94 -7.95 -14.60
CA VAL A 20 0.26 -7.26 -14.13
C VAL A 20 1.33 -7.20 -15.24
N ASP A 21 2.17 -6.16 -15.18
CA ASP A 21 3.28 -5.99 -16.13
C ASP A 21 4.48 -6.87 -15.80
N ASP A 22 4.71 -7.17 -14.51
CA ASP A 22 5.85 -7.93 -13.99
C ASP A 22 5.42 -9.26 -13.36
N PRO A 23 4.90 -10.24 -14.13
CA PRO A 23 4.31 -11.45 -13.57
C PRO A 23 5.29 -12.33 -12.78
N GLN A 24 6.62 -12.24 -13.04
CA GLN A 24 7.63 -13.00 -12.29
C GLN A 24 7.68 -12.66 -10.79
N ARG A 25 7.06 -11.55 -10.37
CA ARG A 25 7.04 -11.11 -8.97
C ARG A 25 5.94 -11.77 -8.14
N PHE A 26 4.96 -12.42 -8.77
CA PHE A 26 3.70 -12.83 -8.15
C PHE A 26 3.41 -14.31 -8.36
N GLY A 27 2.46 -14.82 -7.59
CA GLY A 27 1.77 -16.07 -7.92
C GLY A 27 0.96 -15.87 -9.19
N ILE A 28 1.08 -16.76 -10.17
CA ILE A 28 0.46 -16.62 -11.50
C ILE A 28 -0.50 -17.77 -11.76
N ALA A 29 -1.69 -17.45 -12.25
CA ALA A 29 -2.67 -18.41 -12.71
C ALA A 29 -2.55 -18.64 -14.22
N GLU A 30 -2.46 -19.90 -14.63
CA GLU A 30 -2.61 -20.34 -16.02
C GLU A 30 -4.06 -20.77 -16.23
N LEU A 31 -4.73 -20.22 -17.23
CA LEU A 31 -6.08 -20.60 -17.60
C LEU A 31 -6.05 -21.67 -18.70
N ASP A 32 -7.05 -22.55 -18.69
CA ASP A 32 -7.22 -23.54 -19.74
C ASP A 32 -7.68 -22.87 -21.05
N SER A 33 -6.93 -23.02 -22.10
CA SER A 33 -7.23 -22.45 -23.42
C SER A 33 -8.44 -23.13 -24.10
N ASP A 34 -8.71 -24.39 -23.77
CA ASP A 34 -9.77 -25.18 -24.40
C ASP A 34 -11.11 -25.03 -23.66
N ASN A 35 -11.08 -24.60 -22.42
CA ASN A 35 -12.23 -24.41 -21.54
C ASN A 35 -12.18 -23.00 -20.92
N SER A 36 -12.48 -21.98 -21.72
CA SER A 36 -12.38 -20.57 -21.33
C SER A 36 -13.05 -20.30 -19.97
N GLY A 37 -12.25 -20.10 -18.93
CA GLY A 37 -12.72 -19.75 -17.61
C GLY A 37 -12.41 -20.75 -16.50
N MET A 38 -11.54 -21.75 -16.72
CA MET A 38 -11.05 -22.62 -15.65
C MET A 38 -9.56 -22.38 -15.40
N ILE A 39 -9.15 -22.44 -14.15
CA ILE A 39 -7.73 -22.43 -13.78
C ILE A 39 -7.15 -23.82 -14.08
N LYS A 40 -6.08 -23.86 -14.84
CA LYS A 40 -5.32 -25.07 -15.17
C LYS A 40 -4.20 -25.30 -14.17
N LYS A 41 -3.53 -24.22 -13.74
CA LYS A 41 -2.38 -24.28 -12.86
C LYS A 41 -2.17 -22.95 -12.12
N ILE A 42 -1.59 -23.02 -10.93
CA ILE A 42 -1.16 -21.85 -10.15
C ILE A 42 0.33 -22.05 -9.80
N MET A 43 1.15 -21.03 -9.99
CA MET A 43 2.60 -21.10 -9.78
C MET A 43 3.12 -19.90 -9.04
N GLU A 44 3.94 -20.12 -8.02
CA GLU A 44 4.59 -19.01 -7.28
C GLU A 44 5.82 -18.50 -8.03
N LYS A 45 5.81 -17.21 -8.36
CA LYS A 45 6.94 -16.46 -8.96
C LYS A 45 7.68 -17.25 -10.05
N PRO A 46 6.98 -17.70 -11.09
CA PRO A 46 7.60 -18.50 -12.15
C PRO A 46 8.64 -17.67 -12.92
N LYS A 47 9.76 -18.28 -13.29
CA LYS A 47 10.77 -17.64 -14.14
C LYS A 47 10.23 -17.30 -15.52
N ASP A 48 9.45 -18.21 -16.08
CA ASP A 48 8.78 -18.10 -17.38
C ASP A 48 7.26 -18.16 -17.14
N PRO A 49 6.61 -17.01 -16.86
CA PRO A 49 5.20 -16.97 -16.55
C PRO A 49 4.34 -17.37 -17.76
N PRO A 50 3.37 -18.27 -17.61
CA PRO A 50 2.48 -18.67 -18.72
C PRO A 50 1.42 -17.64 -19.03
N SER A 51 1.19 -16.68 -18.14
CA SER A 51 0.23 -15.58 -18.27
C SER A 51 0.69 -14.34 -17.49
N ASN A 52 -0.06 -13.26 -17.60
CA ASN A 52 0.09 -12.04 -16.79
C ASN A 52 -0.97 -11.94 -15.68
N LEU A 53 -1.71 -13.01 -15.38
CA LEU A 53 -2.77 -13.03 -14.39
C LEU A 53 -2.20 -13.36 -13.00
N ALA A 54 -1.97 -12.31 -12.21
CA ALA A 54 -1.44 -12.44 -10.85
C ALA A 54 -2.55 -12.72 -9.83
N VAL A 55 -2.26 -13.59 -8.88
CA VAL A 55 -3.08 -13.85 -7.70
C VAL A 55 -2.86 -12.73 -6.69
N ILE A 56 -3.90 -11.98 -6.37
CA ILE A 56 -3.78 -10.71 -5.64
C ILE A 56 -3.93 -10.80 -4.12
N GLY A 57 -3.79 -11.98 -3.55
CA GLY A 57 -3.78 -12.15 -2.09
C GLY A 57 -5.16 -12.03 -1.42
N ILE A 58 -6.25 -12.16 -2.19
CA ILE A 58 -7.61 -12.28 -1.68
C ILE A 58 -8.13 -13.67 -2.03
N TYR A 59 -8.44 -14.43 -1.00
CA TYR A 59 -8.84 -15.83 -1.09
C TYR A 59 -10.15 -16.06 -0.36
N PHE A 60 -11.04 -16.81 -0.99
CA PHE A 60 -12.24 -17.37 -0.36
C PHE A 60 -12.05 -18.89 -0.37
N LEU A 61 -12.08 -19.49 0.80
CA LEU A 61 -11.66 -20.89 0.97
C LEU A 61 -12.67 -21.66 1.82
N THR A 62 -12.93 -22.89 1.44
CA THR A 62 -13.61 -23.85 2.32
C THR A 62 -12.61 -24.49 3.29
N PRO A 63 -13.06 -25.13 4.38
CA PRO A 63 -12.18 -25.84 5.31
C PRO A 63 -11.27 -26.91 4.69
N LYS A 64 -11.58 -27.39 3.48
CA LYS A 64 -10.74 -28.39 2.75
C LYS A 64 -9.31 -27.93 2.56
N ILE A 65 -9.06 -26.62 2.52
CA ILE A 65 -7.70 -26.06 2.37
C ILE A 65 -6.78 -26.50 3.53
N PHE A 66 -7.30 -26.71 4.73
CA PHE A 66 -6.49 -27.10 5.88
C PHE A 66 -5.89 -28.47 5.72
N ASP A 67 -6.65 -29.44 5.15
CA ASP A 67 -6.13 -30.79 4.86
C ASP A 67 -4.98 -30.75 3.83
N ILE A 68 -5.04 -29.80 2.91
CA ILE A 68 -3.97 -29.55 1.92
C ILE A 68 -2.75 -28.94 2.60
N ILE A 69 -2.96 -27.90 3.43
CA ILE A 69 -1.87 -27.19 4.12
C ILE A 69 -1.08 -28.12 5.04
N ASP A 70 -1.72 -29.03 5.72
CA ASP A 70 -1.07 -30.02 6.61
C ASP A 70 -0.05 -30.92 5.85
N ASN A 71 -0.22 -31.08 4.54
CA ASN A 71 0.64 -31.86 3.67
C ASN A 71 1.60 -31.02 2.80
N LEU A 72 1.54 -29.68 2.93
CA LEU A 72 2.33 -28.76 2.12
C LEU A 72 3.82 -28.87 2.46
N LYS A 73 4.66 -28.84 1.43
CA LYS A 73 6.12 -28.84 1.58
C LYS A 73 6.66 -27.46 1.23
N PRO A 74 7.77 -27.05 1.85
CA PRO A 74 8.43 -25.81 1.46
C PRO A 74 8.80 -25.79 -0.03
N SER A 75 8.55 -24.66 -0.66
CA SER A 75 8.92 -24.39 -2.05
C SER A 75 10.44 -24.36 -2.23
N TRP A 76 10.90 -24.15 -3.47
CA TRP A 76 12.32 -23.90 -3.77
C TRP A 76 12.89 -22.68 -3.04
N ARG A 77 12.02 -21.78 -2.51
CA ARG A 77 12.37 -20.62 -1.70
C ARG A 77 12.54 -20.96 -0.22
N GLY A 78 12.16 -22.15 0.20
CA GLY A 78 12.13 -22.59 1.60
C GLY A 78 10.91 -22.06 2.37
N GLU A 79 9.87 -21.55 1.67
CA GLU A 79 8.64 -21.01 2.23
C GLU A 79 7.45 -21.93 1.92
N LEU A 80 6.44 -21.94 2.80
CA LEU A 80 5.15 -22.57 2.51
C LEU A 80 4.31 -21.56 1.72
N GLU A 81 3.99 -21.89 0.48
CA GLU A 81 3.31 -20.97 -0.42
C GLU A 81 1.82 -21.29 -0.50
N ILE A 82 0.98 -20.27 -0.35
CA ILE A 82 -0.47 -20.44 -0.54
C ILE A 82 -0.84 -20.82 -1.98
N THR A 83 -0.05 -20.38 -2.94
CA THR A 83 -0.19 -20.73 -4.35
C THR A 83 0.02 -22.21 -4.60
N ASP A 84 0.99 -22.85 -3.92
CA ASP A 84 1.20 -24.30 -4.00
C ASP A 84 0.02 -25.05 -3.36
N ALA A 85 -0.52 -24.54 -2.24
CA ALA A 85 -1.70 -25.15 -1.62
C ALA A 85 -2.92 -25.09 -2.55
N LEU A 86 -3.14 -23.97 -3.24
CA LEU A 86 -4.22 -23.81 -4.21
C LEU A 86 -4.03 -24.70 -5.44
N ASP A 87 -2.80 -24.84 -5.92
CA ASP A 87 -2.47 -25.75 -7.04
C ASP A 87 -2.69 -27.21 -6.66
N MET A 88 -2.30 -27.62 -5.44
CA MET A 88 -2.60 -28.94 -4.91
C MET A 88 -4.11 -29.17 -4.78
N LEU A 89 -4.87 -28.21 -4.24
CA LEU A 89 -6.32 -28.29 -4.13
C LEU A 89 -6.97 -28.53 -5.50
N LEU A 90 -6.51 -27.82 -6.53
CA LEU A 90 -6.95 -27.98 -7.90
C LEU A 90 -6.63 -29.38 -8.46
N HIS A 91 -5.40 -29.88 -8.24
CA HIS A 91 -4.97 -31.20 -8.73
C HIS A 91 -5.64 -32.36 -8.01
N ASP A 92 -6.09 -32.18 -6.77
CA ASP A 92 -6.89 -33.16 -6.03
C ASP A 92 -8.36 -33.21 -6.50
N GLY A 93 -8.69 -32.50 -7.59
CA GLY A 93 -10.00 -32.50 -8.23
C GLY A 93 -11.03 -31.61 -7.56
N ASN A 94 -10.61 -30.68 -6.71
CA ASN A 94 -11.48 -29.69 -6.12
C ASN A 94 -11.71 -28.51 -7.09
N ASN A 95 -12.82 -27.82 -6.91
CA ASN A 95 -13.22 -26.70 -7.76
C ASN A 95 -12.59 -25.38 -7.28
N VAL A 96 -11.56 -24.91 -8.00
CA VAL A 96 -10.95 -23.60 -7.77
C VAL A 96 -11.41 -22.63 -8.84
N SER A 97 -12.29 -21.71 -8.45
CA SER A 97 -12.79 -20.65 -9.33
C SER A 97 -12.01 -19.35 -9.18
N PHE A 98 -12.22 -18.42 -10.08
CA PHE A 98 -11.63 -17.09 -9.98
C PHE A 98 -12.59 -15.98 -10.41
N ASP A 99 -12.24 -14.77 -10.04
CA ASP A 99 -12.79 -13.55 -10.62
C ASP A 99 -11.67 -12.56 -10.91
N THR A 100 -11.91 -11.63 -11.84
CA THR A 100 -10.91 -10.62 -12.21
C THR A 100 -11.26 -9.29 -11.56
N VAL A 101 -10.28 -8.68 -10.89
CA VAL A 101 -10.43 -7.35 -10.32
C VAL A 101 -10.26 -6.32 -11.42
N THR A 102 -11.25 -5.43 -11.54
CA THR A 102 -11.23 -4.28 -12.45
C THR A 102 -10.80 -3.02 -11.70
N GLY A 103 -10.02 -2.17 -12.33
CA GLY A 103 -9.44 -0.96 -11.73
C GLY A 103 -7.96 -1.15 -11.42
N TRP A 104 -7.43 -0.27 -10.56
CA TRP A 104 -6.04 -0.40 -10.16
C TRP A 104 -5.90 -1.35 -8.96
N TRP A 105 -4.89 -2.15 -9.00
CA TRP A 105 -4.38 -2.96 -7.90
C TRP A 105 -2.89 -2.66 -7.71
N LYS A 106 -2.42 -2.65 -6.47
CA LYS A 106 -1.02 -2.41 -6.17
C LYS A 106 -0.56 -3.27 -5.01
N ASP A 107 0.43 -4.10 -5.26
CA ASP A 107 1.21 -4.74 -4.21
C ASP A 107 2.03 -3.69 -3.44
N THR A 108 2.10 -3.85 -2.12
CA THR A 108 2.81 -2.94 -1.21
C THR A 108 3.98 -3.63 -0.51
N GLY A 109 4.65 -4.51 -1.24
CA GLY A 109 5.77 -5.33 -0.72
C GLY A 109 7.08 -4.56 -0.50
N THR A 110 7.23 -3.37 -1.09
CA THR A 110 8.40 -2.51 -0.91
C THR A 110 8.02 -1.10 -0.46
N PRO A 111 8.93 -0.33 0.17
CA PRO A 111 8.66 1.06 0.52
C PRO A 111 8.26 1.92 -0.69
N GLU A 112 8.88 1.70 -1.83
CA GLU A 112 8.56 2.38 -3.09
C GLU A 112 7.14 2.06 -3.55
N ASP A 113 6.70 0.81 -3.41
CA ASP A 113 5.33 0.39 -3.73
C ASP A 113 4.31 1.06 -2.80
N ILE A 114 4.63 1.21 -1.51
CA ILE A 114 3.77 1.91 -0.53
C ILE A 114 3.62 3.39 -0.90
N ILE A 115 4.71 4.07 -1.25
CA ILE A 115 4.68 5.48 -1.70
C ILE A 115 3.88 5.61 -3.00
N HIS A 116 4.03 4.67 -3.93
CA HIS A 116 3.23 4.66 -5.15
C HIS A 116 1.74 4.42 -4.86
N ALA A 117 1.40 3.48 -3.96
CA ALA A 117 0.01 3.27 -3.54
C ALA A 117 -0.59 4.52 -2.89
N ASN A 118 0.18 5.22 -2.04
CA ASN A 118 -0.22 6.52 -1.47
C ASN A 118 -0.57 7.52 -2.56
N LYS A 119 0.25 7.62 -3.62
CA LYS A 119 -0.04 8.49 -4.76
C LYS A 119 -1.36 8.12 -5.43
N LEU A 120 -1.59 6.85 -5.75
CA LEU A 120 -2.83 6.39 -6.40
C LEU A 120 -4.07 6.71 -5.55
N VAL A 121 -3.98 6.54 -4.23
CA VAL A 121 -5.06 6.90 -3.30
C VAL A 121 -5.30 8.41 -3.33
N LEU A 122 -4.25 9.22 -3.24
CA LEU A 122 -4.35 10.68 -3.24
C LEU A 122 -4.90 11.23 -4.56
N ASP A 123 -4.55 10.63 -5.71
CA ASP A 123 -5.12 10.99 -7.01
C ASP A 123 -6.64 10.70 -7.10
N SER A 124 -7.14 9.73 -6.31
CA SER A 124 -8.57 9.37 -6.27
C SER A 124 -9.41 10.24 -5.33
N ILE A 125 -8.79 11.10 -4.52
CA ILE A 125 -9.50 11.96 -3.57
C ILE A 125 -10.13 13.12 -4.34
N GLY A 126 -11.46 13.13 -4.39
CA GLY A 126 -12.23 14.21 -4.99
C GLY A 126 -12.15 15.50 -4.16
N THR A 127 -12.49 16.62 -4.80
CA THR A 127 -12.55 17.96 -4.21
C THR A 127 -13.66 18.16 -3.17
N GLU A 128 -14.49 17.15 -2.94
CA GLU A 128 -15.69 17.26 -2.07
C GLU A 128 -15.39 17.42 -0.58
N ASN A 129 -14.14 17.23 -0.15
CA ASN A 129 -13.74 17.28 1.27
C ASN A 129 -12.87 18.51 1.61
N GLN A 130 -13.06 19.63 0.92
CA GLN A 130 -12.38 20.88 1.28
C GLN A 130 -12.95 21.42 2.58
N PHE A 131 -12.23 21.28 3.68
CA PHE A 131 -12.51 22.07 4.88
C PHE A 131 -12.07 23.52 4.65
N LEU A 132 -12.96 24.46 4.98
CA LEU A 132 -12.75 25.90 4.84
C LEU A 132 -11.55 26.35 5.69
N ILE A 133 -10.58 26.93 5.04
CA ILE A 133 -9.46 27.64 5.67
C ILE A 133 -9.61 29.11 5.29
N ASP A 134 -9.46 29.99 6.28
CA ASP A 134 -9.73 31.46 6.15
C ASP A 134 -8.78 32.19 5.20
N ASP A 135 -7.75 31.52 4.64
CA ASP A 135 -6.81 32.16 3.70
C ASP A 135 -6.44 31.19 2.55
N ASP A 136 -7.17 31.31 1.45
CA ASP A 136 -7.03 30.50 0.23
C ASP A 136 -5.62 30.58 -0.40
N SER A 137 -4.80 31.55 0.01
CA SER A 137 -3.47 31.75 -0.60
C SER A 137 -2.41 30.72 -0.20
N GLN A 138 -2.63 29.98 0.90
CA GLN A 138 -1.67 29.03 1.46
C GLN A 138 -1.93 27.59 1.07
N ILE A 139 -3.12 27.28 0.56
CA ILE A 139 -3.55 25.93 0.22
C ILE A 139 -4.02 25.90 -1.22
N LYS A 140 -3.43 24.97 -2.01
CA LYS A 140 -3.73 24.82 -3.43
C LYS A 140 -4.02 23.37 -3.75
N ASP A 141 -4.92 23.18 -4.73
CA ASP A 141 -5.31 21.88 -5.28
C ASP A 141 -6.04 20.97 -4.26
N ASN A 142 -6.07 19.67 -4.49
CA ASN A 142 -6.81 18.70 -3.70
C ASN A 142 -6.17 18.49 -2.31
N VAL A 143 -6.59 19.23 -1.31
CA VAL A 143 -6.09 19.12 0.07
C VAL A 143 -7.23 18.76 1.01
N VAL A 144 -7.05 17.72 1.82
CA VAL A 144 -7.96 17.33 2.90
C VAL A 144 -7.28 17.54 4.23
N ILE A 145 -7.93 18.28 5.15
CA ILE A 145 -7.39 18.61 6.46
C ILE A 145 -8.35 18.14 7.55
N GLY A 146 -7.82 17.43 8.52
CA GLY A 146 -8.55 16.93 9.67
C GLY A 146 -8.90 18.03 10.68
N LYS A 147 -9.92 17.77 11.51
CA LYS A 147 -10.40 18.72 12.54
C LYS A 147 -9.28 19.10 13.51
N TYR A 148 -9.30 20.34 13.97
CA TYR A 148 -8.36 20.90 14.96
C TYR A 148 -6.90 20.93 14.49
N THR A 149 -6.65 20.85 13.20
CA THR A 149 -5.33 21.03 12.62
C THR A 149 -5.12 22.51 12.34
N GLU A 150 -3.97 23.02 12.78
CA GLU A 150 -3.55 24.41 12.65
C GLU A 150 -2.42 24.50 11.62
N ILE A 151 -2.55 25.43 10.66
CA ILE A 151 -1.51 25.73 9.66
C ILE A 151 -1.11 27.18 9.82
N SER A 152 0.18 27.41 10.05
CA SER A 152 0.74 28.78 10.21
C SER A 152 0.70 29.53 8.88
N ARG A 153 0.54 30.88 8.93
CA ARG A 153 0.40 31.73 7.75
C ARG A 153 1.61 31.74 6.80
N ASP A 154 2.79 31.38 7.28
CA ASP A 154 4.03 31.28 6.50
C ASP A 154 4.29 29.85 5.98
N SER A 155 3.28 29.00 6.07
CA SER A 155 3.35 27.61 5.59
C SER A 155 2.44 27.40 4.39
N PHE A 156 2.82 26.48 3.50
CA PHE A 156 2.15 26.21 2.24
C PHE A 156 1.83 24.73 2.08
N VAL A 157 0.62 24.46 1.61
CA VAL A 157 0.19 23.08 1.31
C VAL A 157 -0.27 23.03 -0.13
N THR A 158 0.36 22.16 -0.94
CA THR A 158 0.02 21.97 -2.35
C THR A 158 -0.40 20.53 -2.59
N GLY A 159 -1.65 20.30 -2.94
CA GLY A 159 -2.21 18.98 -3.17
C GLY A 159 -1.62 18.20 -4.36
N PRO A 160 -1.96 16.93 -4.47
CA PRO A 160 -2.84 16.16 -3.58
C PRO A 160 -2.19 15.87 -2.21
N VAL A 161 -2.88 16.21 -1.11
CA VAL A 161 -2.39 16.06 0.27
C VAL A 161 -3.52 15.71 1.22
N ILE A 162 -3.26 14.82 2.17
CA ILE A 162 -4.10 14.59 3.35
C ILE A 162 -3.31 14.95 4.60
N ILE A 163 -3.91 15.74 5.50
CA ILE A 163 -3.40 16.01 6.84
C ILE A 163 -4.45 15.56 7.86
N GLY A 164 -4.06 14.73 8.81
CA GLY A 164 -4.91 14.24 9.88
C GLY A 164 -5.37 15.35 10.84
N LYS A 165 -6.01 14.94 11.93
CA LYS A 165 -6.53 15.85 12.98
C LYS A 165 -5.50 16.19 14.04
N ASN A 166 -5.73 17.32 14.73
CA ASN A 166 -4.89 17.82 15.82
C ASN A 166 -3.43 18.03 15.43
N CYS A 167 -3.14 18.31 14.16
CA CYS A 167 -1.78 18.59 13.70
C CYS A 167 -1.42 20.07 13.88
N LYS A 168 -0.13 20.33 14.03
CA LYS A 168 0.45 21.69 14.01
C LYS A 168 1.47 21.75 12.90
N ILE A 169 1.14 22.52 11.85
CA ILE A 169 1.96 22.67 10.65
C ILE A 169 2.51 24.08 10.60
N GLY A 170 3.80 24.20 10.68
CA GLY A 170 4.51 25.48 10.67
C GLY A 170 5.11 25.84 12.03
N PRO A 171 5.90 26.91 12.06
CA PRO A 171 6.19 27.86 10.99
C PRO A 171 7.12 27.29 9.90
N SER A 172 7.12 27.97 8.73
CA SER A 172 8.07 27.76 7.62
C SER A 172 8.06 26.31 7.10
N VAL A 173 6.89 25.81 6.71
CA VAL A 173 6.68 24.45 6.20
C VAL A 173 6.10 24.49 4.79
N ARG A 174 6.57 23.63 3.91
CA ARG A 174 5.89 23.32 2.65
C ARG A 174 5.55 21.83 2.60
N ILE A 175 4.27 21.53 2.37
CA ILE A 175 3.79 20.15 2.26
C ILE A 175 3.19 19.92 0.88
N GLY A 176 3.63 18.88 0.22
CA GLY A 176 3.11 18.41 -1.05
C GLY A 176 4.02 18.66 -2.25
N PRO A 177 3.64 18.10 -3.41
CA PRO A 177 2.47 17.23 -3.59
C PRO A 177 2.69 15.79 -3.09
N TYR A 178 1.59 15.02 -3.05
CA TYR A 178 1.58 13.59 -2.73
C TYR A 178 2.08 13.26 -1.31
N VAL A 179 1.57 13.98 -0.34
CA VAL A 179 1.90 13.75 1.08
C VAL A 179 0.67 13.32 1.86
N SER A 180 0.83 12.29 2.68
CA SER A 180 -0.13 11.91 3.70
C SER A 180 0.47 12.12 5.08
N VAL A 181 -0.19 12.90 5.94
CA VAL A 181 0.19 13.15 7.33
C VAL A 181 -0.90 12.60 8.24
N GLY A 182 -0.51 11.74 9.18
CA GLY A 182 -1.39 11.17 10.20
C GLY A 182 -1.79 12.18 11.29
N ASP A 183 -2.57 11.70 12.26
CA ASP A 183 -3.07 12.52 13.36
C ASP A 183 -1.96 12.96 14.35
N ASN A 184 -2.18 14.08 15.04
CA ASN A 184 -1.35 14.58 16.15
C ASN A 184 0.11 14.85 15.78
N CYS A 185 0.41 15.22 14.56
CA CYS A 185 1.77 15.53 14.12
C CYS A 185 2.11 17.00 14.35
N ILE A 186 3.38 17.23 14.65
CA ILE A 186 3.98 18.58 14.73
C ILE A 186 5.08 18.64 13.68
N ILE A 187 4.93 19.55 12.70
CA ILE A 187 5.87 19.67 11.58
C ILE A 187 6.28 21.14 11.47
N THR A 188 7.58 21.40 11.54
CA THR A 188 8.13 22.76 11.51
C THR A 188 9.40 22.84 10.67
N LYS A 189 9.59 23.97 9.98
CA LYS A 189 10.84 24.36 9.28
C LYS A 189 11.31 23.45 8.16
N CYS A 190 10.46 22.60 7.56
CA CYS A 190 10.87 21.66 6.52
C CYS A 190 9.96 21.68 5.29
N ASP A 191 10.47 21.18 4.19
CA ASP A 191 9.73 20.88 2.98
C ASP A 191 9.53 19.36 2.88
N ILE A 192 8.28 18.92 2.63
CA ILE A 192 7.94 17.49 2.53
C ILE A 192 7.17 17.24 1.24
N GLU A 193 7.64 16.30 0.41
CA GLU A 193 6.95 15.87 -0.80
C GLU A 193 6.94 14.33 -0.96
N LYS A 194 5.96 13.79 -1.69
CA LYS A 194 5.88 12.35 -2.06
C LYS A 194 6.14 11.41 -0.88
N SER A 195 5.63 11.74 0.30
CA SER A 195 6.01 11.07 1.55
C SER A 195 4.80 10.73 2.40
N ILE A 196 4.98 9.78 3.30
CA ILE A 196 3.99 9.36 4.29
C ILE A 196 4.57 9.63 5.68
N VAL A 197 3.89 10.47 6.45
CA VAL A 197 4.18 10.73 7.86
C VAL A 197 3.07 10.08 8.68
N MET A 198 3.37 9.06 9.45
CA MET A 198 2.39 8.41 10.31
C MET A 198 2.06 9.28 11.52
N SER A 199 1.06 8.87 12.31
CA SER A 199 0.56 9.68 13.44
C SER A 199 1.59 9.88 14.56
N ASN A 200 1.41 10.95 15.34
CA ASN A 200 2.22 11.32 16.51
C ASN A 200 3.69 11.60 16.22
N CYS A 201 4.02 12.04 15.01
CA CYS A 201 5.39 12.40 14.64
C CYS A 201 5.70 13.85 14.99
N VAL A 202 6.96 14.11 15.34
CA VAL A 202 7.51 15.44 15.53
C VAL A 202 8.65 15.63 14.54
N ILE A 203 8.50 16.60 13.63
CA ILE A 203 9.48 16.89 12.59
C ILE A 203 9.86 18.37 12.73
N GLU A 204 11.10 18.63 13.11
CA GLU A 204 11.68 19.97 13.22
C GLU A 204 13.08 19.95 12.59
N THR A 205 13.14 20.16 11.28
CA THR A 205 14.38 20.11 10.52
C THR A 205 14.35 21.09 9.36
N LYS A 206 15.52 21.57 8.94
CA LYS A 206 15.69 22.39 7.73
C LYS A 206 15.91 21.54 6.47
N GLU A 207 15.95 20.23 6.64
CA GLU A 207 16.16 19.30 5.53
C GLU A 207 14.87 19.10 4.74
N ASN A 208 15.03 18.85 3.45
CA ASN A 208 13.92 18.48 2.57
C ASN A 208 13.67 16.97 2.67
N ILE A 209 12.44 16.61 2.95
CA ILE A 209 12.01 15.20 3.07
C ILE A 209 11.27 14.82 1.79
N SER A 210 11.78 13.85 1.05
CA SER A 210 11.15 13.36 -0.16
C SER A 210 11.15 11.83 -0.21
N SER A 211 10.13 11.26 -0.83
CA SER A 211 9.99 9.81 -1.05
C SER A 211 10.25 8.97 0.20
N SER A 212 9.71 9.43 1.34
CA SER A 212 10.00 8.90 2.66
C SER A 212 8.76 8.35 3.35
N ILE A 213 8.96 7.33 4.18
CA ILE A 213 7.94 6.80 5.08
C ILE A 213 8.45 7.00 6.52
N ILE A 214 7.77 7.86 7.26
CA ILE A 214 8.10 8.20 8.65
C ILE A 214 7.13 7.45 9.55
N ALA A 215 7.65 6.50 10.32
CA ALA A 215 6.86 5.62 11.16
C ALA A 215 6.19 6.37 12.33
N HIS A 216 5.16 5.75 12.88
CA HIS A 216 4.40 6.27 14.02
C HIS A 216 5.30 6.67 15.20
N GLY A 217 5.07 7.85 15.75
CA GLY A 217 5.79 8.34 16.91
C GLY A 217 7.26 8.71 16.66
N SER A 218 7.67 8.83 15.40
CA SER A 218 9.05 9.22 15.06
C SER A 218 9.31 10.69 15.38
N GLU A 219 10.56 10.95 15.75
CA GLU A 219 11.07 12.29 16.03
C GLU A 219 12.27 12.58 15.13
N ILE A 220 12.19 13.65 14.34
CA ILE A 220 13.26 14.15 13.47
C ILE A 220 13.55 15.59 13.91
N LYS A 221 14.77 15.85 14.35
CA LYS A 221 15.20 17.18 14.79
C LYS A 221 16.59 17.50 14.30
N ASP A 222 16.83 18.75 13.98
CA ASP A 222 18.17 19.25 13.73
C ASP A 222 19.01 19.15 14.99
N SER A 223 20.25 18.69 14.85
CA SER A 223 21.24 18.70 15.91
C SER A 223 22.05 19.99 15.85
N GLU A 224 22.34 20.60 17.00
CA GLU A 224 23.28 21.74 17.10
C GLU A 224 24.73 21.32 16.76
N SER A 225 25.01 20.01 16.80
CA SER A 225 26.29 19.44 16.43
C SER A 225 26.25 18.89 15.00
N LYS A 226 27.41 18.92 14.30
CA LYS A 226 27.55 18.27 12.99
C LYS A 226 27.48 16.72 13.06
N LYS A 227 27.09 16.16 14.21
CA LYS A 227 26.96 14.71 14.43
C LYS A 227 25.49 14.33 14.38
N CYS A 228 25.14 13.43 13.48
CA CYS A 228 23.83 12.80 13.44
C CYS A 228 23.80 11.62 14.41
N THR A 229 22.72 11.49 15.18
CA THR A 229 22.44 10.30 16.00
C THR A 229 21.15 9.66 15.45
N PHE A 230 21.23 8.40 15.08
CA PHE A 230 20.09 7.64 14.58
C PHE A 230 19.71 6.54 15.58
N LEU A 231 18.44 6.47 15.91
CA LEU A 231 17.84 5.34 16.59
C LEU A 231 16.86 4.69 15.61
N LEU A 232 17.27 3.59 15.01
CA LEU A 232 16.56 2.95 13.91
C LEU A 232 15.97 1.62 14.35
N GLY A 233 14.77 1.32 13.88
CA GLY A 233 14.17 -0.01 13.99
C GLY A 233 14.71 -0.98 12.96
N GLU A 234 14.22 -2.21 12.96
CA GLU A 234 14.58 -3.22 11.98
C GLU A 234 14.26 -2.74 10.55
N ARG A 235 15.15 -3.03 9.60
CA ARG A 235 15.02 -2.73 8.17
C ARG A 235 14.86 -1.25 7.83
N SER A 236 15.22 -0.34 8.74
CA SER A 236 15.24 1.10 8.43
C SER A 236 16.34 1.43 7.41
N GLN A 237 16.05 2.34 6.48
CA GLN A 237 17.01 2.88 5.52
C GLN A 237 17.00 4.40 5.61
N ILE A 238 18.17 5.00 5.66
CA ILE A 238 18.37 6.46 5.61
C ILE A 238 19.36 6.76 4.49
N LYS A 239 18.98 7.69 3.62
CA LYS A 239 19.87 8.31 2.63
C LYS A 239 20.06 9.76 3.03
N ILE A 240 21.30 10.16 3.28
CA ILE A 240 21.71 11.52 3.70
C ILE A 240 22.47 12.17 2.56
#